data_550674d04a8ebfb3eadccb8a7845e880
#
_entry.id   550674d04a8ebfb3eadccb8a7845e880
#
_cell.length_a   1.000
_cell.length_b   1.000
_cell.length_c   1.000
_cell.angle_alpha   90.00
_cell.angle_beta   90.00
_cell.angle_gamma   90.00
#
_symmetry.space_group_name_H-M   'P 1'
#
loop_
_entity.id
_entity.type
_entity.pdbx_description
1 polymer ?
#
loop_
_entity_poly.entity_id
_entity_poly.type
_entity_poly.pdbx_seq_one_letter_code
_entity_poly.pdbx_strand_id
1 'polypeptide(L)'
;RSSAASDVYKRQREYKNKVMCKRRRDTTSLQVMEMIQGDEHTFDFWVQWTAPNGKIKAVRPKLVAWLDMRSRAIIGDVACVNANSQTLKESLVKMIYSNPGGVPHILHVDNGKDYTAKAMTGQNRKHRKIDLDFAFDSETVGFYQSIGIQEVGRSLPYQPWDKPIERFFSTVCSKFSKWFESYTGTLTGSKTYAKRQKDIDQMLERGELLTMEEFFEVWTEWKNTKYHTRKHRGLSDAGEKWVTPIEMFENGPRYEKAAPPREYAAMLLMKAATARVTNQGINKFGTLYTDTELAYYVNQKVNIKWDIDDVTKLYVYDMEGKKICEAVSAELLAFGPHCSQAALEKHLRDQKRNEREVREYLE
;
A
#
# COMPACT_ATOMS: atom_id res chain seq x y z
N ARG A 1 23.30 -6.24 -31.08
CA ARG A 1 22.83 -4.82 -30.97
C ARG A 1 22.51 -4.38 -29.52
N SER A 2 22.53 -5.28 -28.55
CA SER A 2 22.07 -4.97 -27.18
C SER A 2 23.22 -4.53 -26.25
N SER A 3 24.47 -4.96 -26.41
CA SER A 3 25.54 -4.69 -25.44
C SER A 3 26.06 -3.24 -25.45
N ALA A 4 26.33 -2.70 -26.63
CA ALA A 4 26.86 -1.34 -26.76
C ALA A 4 25.88 -0.25 -26.28
N ALA A 5 24.60 -0.39 -26.61
CA ALA A 5 23.56 0.54 -26.09
C ALA A 5 23.40 0.44 -24.59
N SER A 6 23.51 -0.76 -24.01
CA SER A 6 23.48 -0.99 -22.55
C SER A 6 24.69 -0.34 -21.87
N ASP A 7 25.88 -0.43 -22.46
CA ASP A 7 27.10 0.14 -21.89
C ASP A 7 27.14 1.67 -21.97
N VAL A 8 26.67 2.25 -23.07
CA VAL A 8 26.50 3.71 -23.20
C VAL A 8 25.49 4.20 -22.16
N TYR A 9 24.39 3.50 -21.97
CA TYR A 9 23.37 3.85 -20.97
C TYR A 9 23.92 3.75 -19.53
N LYS A 10 24.68 2.70 -19.20
CA LYS A 10 25.34 2.55 -17.91
C LYS A 10 26.32 3.69 -17.64
N ARG A 11 27.16 4.06 -18.63
CA ARG A 11 28.11 5.17 -18.51
C ARG A 11 27.42 6.53 -18.34
N GLN A 12 26.33 6.78 -19.08
CA GLN A 12 25.53 8.00 -18.89
C GLN A 12 24.89 8.05 -17.50
N ARG A 13 24.41 6.91 -16.98
CA ARG A 13 23.86 6.81 -15.62
C ARG A 13 24.94 7.02 -14.56
N GLU A 14 26.13 6.45 -14.74
CA GLU A 14 27.25 6.68 -13.83
C GLU A 14 27.72 8.15 -13.84
N TYR A 15 27.82 8.77 -14.99
CA TYR A 15 28.14 10.18 -15.13
C TYR A 15 27.12 11.06 -14.40
N LYS A 16 25.83 10.85 -14.67
CA LYS A 16 24.74 11.56 -13.96
C LYS A 16 24.80 11.36 -12.45
N ASN A 17 25.13 10.16 -11.99
CA ASN A 17 25.12 9.83 -10.56
C ASN A 17 26.37 10.29 -9.80
N LYS A 18 27.54 10.26 -10.44
CA LYS A 18 28.83 10.51 -9.78
C LYS A 18 29.46 11.88 -10.10
N VAL A 19 29.23 12.42 -11.30
CA VAL A 19 29.95 13.58 -11.80
C VAL A 19 29.06 14.81 -11.94
N MET A 20 27.82 14.65 -12.36
CA MET A 20 26.93 15.78 -12.60
C MET A 20 26.56 16.52 -11.31
N CYS A 21 26.68 17.85 -11.31
CA CYS A 21 26.26 18.69 -10.19
C CYS A 21 24.75 18.52 -9.93
N LYS A 22 24.40 18.04 -8.76
CA LYS A 22 23.00 17.79 -8.37
C LYS A 22 22.46 18.99 -7.63
N ARG A 23 21.37 19.57 -8.11
CA ARG A 23 20.62 20.55 -7.33
C ARG A 23 19.96 19.82 -6.16
N ARG A 24 20.20 20.29 -4.95
CA ARG A 24 19.44 19.84 -3.78
C ARG A 24 18.05 20.48 -3.86
N ARG A 25 17.01 19.66 -3.69
CA ARG A 25 15.66 20.22 -3.55
C ARG A 25 15.61 20.99 -2.24
N ASP A 26 15.23 22.25 -2.32
CA ASP A 26 14.93 23.03 -1.13
C ASP A 26 13.59 22.57 -0.56
N THR A 27 13.64 21.98 0.63
CA THR A 27 12.45 21.55 1.35
C THR A 27 12.12 22.46 2.52
N THR A 28 12.88 23.54 2.70
CA THR A 28 12.64 24.52 3.77
C THR A 28 11.43 25.40 3.45
N SER A 29 11.12 25.56 2.17
CA SER A 29 9.94 26.27 1.68
C SER A 29 8.64 25.47 1.83
N LEU A 30 8.71 24.14 2.06
CA LEU A 30 7.54 23.33 2.27
C LEU A 30 6.99 23.47 3.69
N GLN A 31 5.69 23.21 3.82
CA GLN A 31 5.03 23.01 5.10
C GLN A 31 4.95 21.52 5.43
N VAL A 32 4.83 21.18 6.72
CA VAL A 32 4.52 19.82 7.17
C VAL A 32 3.15 19.42 6.61
N MET A 33 3.01 18.20 6.11
CA MET A 33 1.81 17.69 5.41
C MET A 33 1.51 18.34 4.05
N GLU A 34 2.33 19.25 3.54
CA GLU A 34 2.14 19.79 2.21
C GLU A 34 2.51 18.77 1.13
N MET A 35 3.69 18.16 1.22
CA MET A 35 4.15 17.16 0.26
C MET A 35 4.61 15.90 0.97
N ILE A 36 3.96 14.81 0.64
CA ILE A 36 4.24 13.48 1.19
C ILE A 36 4.79 12.56 0.09
N GLN A 37 5.85 11.85 0.40
CA GLN A 37 6.44 10.89 -0.51
C GLN A 37 6.14 9.45 -0.08
N GLY A 38 5.59 8.65 -0.99
CA GLY A 38 5.30 7.24 -0.78
C GLY A 38 6.23 6.33 -1.56
N ASP A 39 6.68 5.25 -0.94
CA ASP A 39 7.45 4.20 -1.62
C ASP A 39 7.36 2.87 -0.86
N GLU A 40 7.78 1.79 -1.52
CA GLU A 40 7.82 0.43 -1.00
C GLU A 40 9.26 0.00 -0.73
N HIS A 41 9.49 -0.66 0.40
CA HIS A 41 10.78 -1.23 0.76
C HIS A 41 10.66 -2.71 1.14
N THR A 42 11.54 -3.55 0.61
CA THR A 42 11.68 -4.95 1.04
C THR A 42 12.84 -5.05 2.02
N PHE A 43 12.56 -5.52 3.24
CA PHE A 43 13.59 -5.68 4.25
C PHE A 43 14.60 -6.78 3.90
N ASP A 44 15.81 -6.68 4.44
CA ASP A 44 16.92 -7.58 4.17
C ASP A 44 17.04 -8.73 5.19
N PHE A 45 15.93 -9.10 5.84
CA PHE A 45 15.82 -10.21 6.79
C PHE A 45 14.51 -10.97 6.58
N TRP A 46 14.34 -12.09 7.25
CA TRP A 46 13.21 -12.98 7.10
C TRP A 46 12.37 -13.04 8.38
N VAL A 47 11.07 -13.20 8.19
CA VAL A 47 10.08 -13.41 9.25
C VAL A 47 9.21 -14.60 8.88
N GLN A 48 8.54 -15.21 9.86
CA GLN A 48 7.53 -16.22 9.59
C GLN A 48 6.19 -15.56 9.26
N TRP A 49 5.50 -16.14 8.34
CA TRP A 49 4.18 -15.72 7.91
C TRP A 49 3.27 -16.92 7.69
N THR A 50 2.08 -16.87 8.25
CA THR A 50 1.05 -17.89 8.03
C THR A 50 0.23 -17.52 6.81
N ALA A 51 0.36 -18.32 5.75
CA ALA A 51 -0.40 -18.13 4.54
C ALA A 51 -1.90 -18.43 4.77
N PRO A 52 -2.82 -17.91 3.93
CA PRO A 52 -4.27 -18.17 4.07
C PRO A 52 -4.67 -19.64 4.04
N ASN A 53 -3.80 -20.52 3.53
CA ASN A 53 -3.99 -21.97 3.54
C ASN A 53 -3.46 -22.66 4.82
N GLY A 54 -3.07 -21.89 5.84
CA GLY A 54 -2.52 -22.38 7.11
C GLY A 54 -1.04 -22.78 7.06
N LYS A 55 -0.36 -22.72 5.91
CA LYS A 55 1.07 -23.07 5.82
C LYS A 55 1.91 -21.91 6.33
N ILE A 56 2.82 -22.22 7.25
CA ILE A 56 3.83 -21.28 7.73
C ILE A 56 5.01 -21.25 6.74
N LYS A 57 5.47 -20.05 6.40
CA LYS A 57 6.56 -19.82 5.45
C LYS A 57 7.46 -18.69 5.95
N ALA A 58 8.76 -18.82 5.66
CA ALA A 58 9.67 -17.68 5.78
C ALA A 58 9.46 -16.73 4.60
N VAL A 59 9.28 -15.45 4.89
CA VAL A 59 9.11 -14.38 3.89
C VAL A 59 9.96 -13.18 4.25
N ARG A 60 10.39 -12.42 3.25
CA ARG A 60 10.98 -11.10 3.47
C ARG A 60 9.85 -10.08 3.57
N PRO A 61 9.66 -9.41 4.72
CA PRO A 61 8.59 -8.44 4.86
C PRO A 61 8.82 -7.22 3.95
N LYS A 62 7.74 -6.63 3.52
CA LYS A 62 7.72 -5.36 2.80
C LYS A 62 7.08 -4.29 3.66
N LEU A 63 7.53 -3.07 3.49
CA LEU A 63 6.97 -1.88 4.11
C LEU A 63 6.47 -0.94 3.03
N VAL A 64 5.21 -0.57 3.10
CA VAL A 64 4.68 0.61 2.42
C VAL A 64 4.77 1.75 3.41
N ALA A 65 5.45 2.85 3.06
CA ALA A 65 5.67 3.96 3.97
C ALA A 65 5.46 5.32 3.29
N TRP A 66 5.00 6.29 4.09
CA TRP A 66 4.77 7.67 3.70
C TRP A 66 5.66 8.60 4.52
N LEU A 67 6.54 9.30 3.84
CA LEU A 67 7.49 10.24 4.43
C LEU A 67 7.03 11.67 4.17
N ASP A 68 6.89 12.45 5.22
CA ASP A 68 6.68 13.89 5.10
C ASP A 68 7.96 14.58 4.65
N MET A 69 7.89 15.30 3.54
CA MET A 69 9.06 15.90 2.88
C MET A 69 9.65 17.05 3.68
N ARG A 70 8.88 17.71 4.53
CA ARG A 70 9.34 18.80 5.37
C ARG A 70 10.02 18.27 6.63
N SER A 71 9.33 17.45 7.42
CA SER A 71 9.79 16.97 8.71
C SER A 71 10.71 15.74 8.64
N ARG A 72 10.66 14.98 7.56
CA ARG A 72 11.30 13.66 7.41
C ARG A 72 10.66 12.57 8.27
N ALA A 73 9.55 12.84 8.92
CA ALA A 73 8.82 11.84 9.69
C ALA A 73 8.14 10.80 8.78
N ILE A 74 8.09 9.57 9.25
CA ILE A 74 7.26 8.51 8.66
C ILE A 74 5.92 8.55 9.37
N ILE A 75 4.87 8.92 8.64
CA ILE A 75 3.57 9.27 9.21
C ILE A 75 2.48 8.25 8.89
N GLY A 76 2.73 7.31 7.97
CA GLY A 76 1.84 6.20 7.67
C GLY A 76 2.66 5.05 7.13
N ASP A 77 2.52 3.87 7.74
CA ASP A 77 3.27 2.70 7.34
C ASP A 77 2.48 1.42 7.62
N VAL A 78 2.64 0.44 6.73
CA VAL A 78 2.04 -0.89 6.84
C VAL A 78 3.06 -1.93 6.40
N ALA A 79 3.25 -2.96 7.22
CA ALA A 79 4.02 -4.14 6.85
C ALA A 79 3.13 -5.16 6.12
N CYS A 80 3.67 -5.78 5.09
CA CYS A 80 2.97 -6.78 4.30
C CYS A 80 3.94 -7.77 3.65
N VAL A 81 3.41 -8.88 3.14
CA VAL A 81 4.18 -9.82 2.31
C VAL A 81 4.29 -9.30 0.88
N ASN A 82 3.18 -8.83 0.34
CA ASN A 82 3.10 -8.24 -0.99
C ASN A 82 2.32 -6.93 -0.92
N ALA A 83 2.95 -5.84 -1.31
CA ALA A 83 2.25 -4.58 -1.44
C ALA A 83 1.22 -4.66 -2.58
N ASN A 84 0.08 -4.07 -2.37
CA ASN A 84 -1.00 -3.96 -3.34
C ASN A 84 -1.82 -2.68 -3.07
N SER A 85 -2.78 -2.39 -3.92
CA SER A 85 -3.61 -1.19 -3.77
C SER A 85 -4.37 -1.12 -2.43
N GLN A 86 -4.70 -2.26 -1.81
CA GLN A 86 -5.35 -2.30 -0.51
C GLN A 86 -4.39 -1.89 0.60
N THR A 87 -3.17 -2.43 0.61
CA THR A 87 -2.11 -2.06 1.56
C THR A 87 -1.77 -0.57 1.46
N LEU A 88 -1.77 -0.02 0.24
CA LEU A 88 -1.59 1.42 0.01
C LEU A 88 -2.72 2.25 0.61
N LYS A 89 -3.97 1.83 0.45
CA LYS A 89 -5.12 2.51 1.06
C LYS A 89 -5.02 2.51 2.58
N GLU A 90 -4.70 1.35 3.18
CA GLU A 90 -4.53 1.21 4.63
C GLU A 90 -3.44 2.13 5.17
N SER A 91 -2.28 2.19 4.49
CA SER A 91 -1.18 3.06 4.89
C SER A 91 -1.52 4.55 4.77
N LEU A 92 -2.28 4.94 3.73
CA LEU A 92 -2.80 6.31 3.57
C LEU A 92 -3.83 6.67 4.63
N VAL A 93 -4.75 5.77 4.94
CA VAL A 93 -5.73 5.98 6.01
C VAL A 93 -5.02 6.15 7.36
N LYS A 94 -4.02 5.32 7.68
CA LYS A 94 -3.19 5.50 8.89
C LYS A 94 -2.52 6.87 8.92
N MET A 95 -2.01 7.34 7.79
CA MET A 95 -1.38 8.67 7.68
C MET A 95 -2.37 9.80 7.96
N ILE A 96 -3.54 9.77 7.32
CA ILE A 96 -4.56 10.83 7.42
C ILE A 96 -5.08 10.95 8.85
N TYR A 97 -5.25 9.82 9.55
CA TYR A 97 -5.75 9.77 10.92
C TYR A 97 -4.64 9.67 11.98
N SER A 98 -3.38 9.91 11.60
CA SER A 98 -2.28 10.05 12.57
C SER A 98 -2.51 11.26 13.49
N ASN A 99 -1.72 11.39 14.53
CA ASN A 99 -1.82 12.54 15.46
C ASN A 99 -0.46 13.28 15.51
N PRO A 100 -0.41 14.53 15.07
CA PRO A 100 -1.41 15.30 14.33
C PRO A 100 -1.58 14.76 12.88
N GLY A 101 -2.85 14.57 12.45
CA GLY A 101 -3.20 14.06 11.13
C GLY A 101 -3.57 15.14 10.11
N GLY A 102 -4.14 14.71 9.00
CA GLY A 102 -4.66 15.57 7.95
C GLY A 102 -4.48 14.99 6.56
N VAL A 103 -5.13 15.60 5.58
CA VAL A 103 -4.98 15.24 4.16
C VAL A 103 -3.84 16.07 3.57
N PRO A 104 -2.81 15.45 2.96
CA PRO A 104 -1.74 16.19 2.31
C PRO A 104 -2.23 16.94 1.07
N HIS A 105 -1.53 18.00 0.69
CA HIS A 105 -1.78 18.72 -0.55
C HIS A 105 -1.32 17.89 -1.75
N ILE A 106 -0.07 17.43 -1.70
CA ILE A 106 0.60 16.73 -2.80
C ILE A 106 1.08 15.35 -2.33
N LEU A 107 0.75 14.31 -3.07
CA LEU A 107 1.41 13.01 -2.98
C LEU A 107 2.45 12.87 -4.08
N HIS A 108 3.66 12.50 -3.72
CA HIS A 108 4.73 12.18 -4.64
C HIS A 108 5.03 10.67 -4.58
N VAL A 109 4.66 9.94 -5.64
CA VAL A 109 4.71 8.48 -5.67
C VAL A 109 5.61 7.97 -6.79
N ASP A 110 6.05 6.71 -6.67
CA ASP A 110 6.74 6.05 -7.78
C ASP A 110 5.76 5.61 -8.87
N ASN A 111 6.30 5.32 -10.06
CA ASN A 111 5.54 4.77 -11.18
C ASN A 111 5.15 3.29 -11.00
N GLY A 112 5.21 2.77 -9.77
CA GLY A 112 4.80 1.42 -9.42
C GLY A 112 3.35 1.13 -9.83
N LYS A 113 3.07 -0.11 -10.23
CA LYS A 113 1.74 -0.52 -10.70
C LYS A 113 0.66 -0.31 -9.65
N ASP A 114 1.00 -0.49 -8.38
CA ASP A 114 0.06 -0.40 -7.27
C ASP A 114 -0.32 1.05 -6.98
N TYR A 115 0.67 1.97 -6.98
CA TYR A 115 0.43 3.41 -6.82
C TYR A 115 -0.38 4.02 -7.97
N THR A 116 -0.24 3.46 -9.17
CA THR A 116 -0.93 3.94 -10.38
C THR A 116 -2.14 3.09 -10.75
N ALA A 117 -2.56 2.16 -9.89
CA ALA A 117 -3.71 1.31 -10.14
C ALA A 117 -4.99 2.14 -10.37
N LYS A 118 -5.91 1.66 -11.21
CA LYS A 118 -7.19 2.33 -11.47
C LYS A 118 -7.96 2.60 -10.17
N ALA A 119 -7.89 1.69 -9.21
CA ALA A 119 -8.52 1.85 -7.90
C ALA A 119 -7.97 3.05 -7.10
N MET A 120 -6.74 3.47 -7.36
CA MET A 120 -6.09 4.60 -6.69
C MET A 120 -6.34 5.92 -7.45
N THR A 121 -6.16 5.90 -8.75
CA THR A 121 -6.16 7.10 -9.60
C THR A 121 -7.49 7.37 -10.30
N GLY A 122 -8.36 6.38 -10.41
CA GLY A 122 -9.56 6.45 -11.26
C GLY A 122 -9.31 6.27 -12.76
N GLN A 123 -8.05 6.32 -13.21
CA GLN A 123 -7.68 6.35 -14.63
C GLN A 123 -7.36 4.99 -15.21
N ASN A 124 -7.69 4.78 -16.49
CA ASN A 124 -7.30 3.58 -17.25
C ASN A 124 -5.82 3.61 -17.65
N ARG A 125 -5.21 2.41 -17.78
CA ARG A 125 -3.77 2.23 -18.08
C ARG A 125 -3.30 2.96 -19.36
N LYS A 126 -4.16 3.18 -20.36
CA LYS A 126 -3.84 3.87 -21.60
C LYS A 126 -3.54 5.35 -21.41
N HIS A 127 -4.21 6.01 -20.46
CA HIS A 127 -4.03 7.43 -20.16
C HIS A 127 -2.82 7.72 -19.25
N ARG A 128 -2.26 6.71 -18.59
CA ARG A 128 -1.13 6.83 -17.64
C ARG A 128 0.22 7.14 -18.29
N LYS A 129 0.35 7.01 -19.61
CA LYS A 129 1.66 7.14 -20.30
C LYS A 129 2.00 8.57 -20.73
N ILE A 130 1.08 9.49 -20.68
CA ILE A 130 1.19 10.79 -21.36
C ILE A 130 1.48 11.94 -20.40
N ASP A 131 0.99 11.89 -19.14
CA ASP A 131 1.17 12.99 -18.17
C ASP A 131 1.99 12.57 -16.95
N LEU A 132 3.00 13.38 -16.63
CA LEU A 132 3.81 13.27 -15.42
C LEU A 132 3.04 13.76 -14.18
N ASP A 133 2.02 14.59 -14.38
CA ASP A 133 1.14 15.12 -13.35
C ASP A 133 -0.29 14.62 -13.61
N PHE A 134 -0.91 14.06 -12.56
CA PHE A 134 -2.33 13.68 -12.64
C PHE A 134 -3.20 14.92 -12.43
N ALA A 135 -3.78 15.47 -13.48
CA ALA A 135 -4.99 16.21 -13.34
C ALA A 135 -6.16 15.23 -13.11
N PHE A 136 -6.94 15.42 -12.07
CA PHE A 136 -8.15 14.62 -11.80
C PHE A 136 -9.29 15.02 -12.76
N ASP A 137 -9.12 14.72 -14.01
CA ASP A 137 -10.08 15.12 -15.07
C ASP A 137 -10.80 13.90 -15.64
N SER A 138 -11.04 12.86 -14.83
CA SER A 138 -11.73 11.66 -15.27
C SER A 138 -13.08 11.50 -14.58
N GLU A 139 -14.05 11.01 -15.34
CA GLU A 139 -15.41 10.65 -14.87
C GLU A 139 -15.42 9.62 -13.73
N THR A 140 -14.26 9.00 -13.44
CA THR A 140 -14.11 7.96 -12.41
C THR A 140 -13.28 8.49 -11.26
N VAL A 141 -13.89 8.73 -10.12
CA VAL A 141 -13.22 9.17 -8.89
C VAL A 141 -12.35 8.04 -8.35
N GLY A 142 -11.03 8.26 -8.30
CA GLY A 142 -10.08 7.34 -7.67
C GLY A 142 -9.98 7.54 -6.16
N PHE A 143 -9.28 6.63 -5.50
CA PHE A 143 -9.10 6.70 -4.05
C PHE A 143 -8.42 7.99 -3.60
N TYR A 144 -7.37 8.43 -4.27
CA TYR A 144 -6.68 9.69 -3.94
C TYR A 144 -7.63 10.89 -3.91
N GLN A 145 -8.48 10.99 -4.93
CA GLN A 145 -9.47 12.05 -5.03
C GLN A 145 -10.57 11.92 -3.95
N SER A 146 -11.01 10.69 -3.64
CA SER A 146 -12.04 10.45 -2.63
C SER A 146 -11.62 10.88 -1.22
N ILE A 147 -10.33 10.84 -0.90
CA ILE A 147 -9.78 11.34 0.37
C ILE A 147 -9.41 12.83 0.31
N GLY A 148 -9.58 13.46 -0.84
CA GLY A 148 -9.38 14.91 -1.00
C GLY A 148 -7.96 15.34 -1.32
N ILE A 149 -7.07 14.46 -1.80
CA ILE A 149 -5.73 14.84 -2.28
C ILE A 149 -5.90 15.64 -3.56
N GLN A 150 -5.22 16.77 -3.65
CA GLN A 150 -5.37 17.70 -4.78
C GLN A 150 -4.43 17.35 -5.93
N GLU A 151 -3.21 16.96 -5.62
CA GLU A 151 -2.19 16.68 -6.63
C GLU A 151 -1.48 15.36 -6.34
N VAL A 152 -1.23 14.59 -7.39
CA VAL A 152 -0.42 13.37 -7.33
C VAL A 152 0.70 13.48 -8.36
N GLY A 153 1.88 13.88 -7.89
CA GLY A 153 3.10 13.92 -8.70
C GLY A 153 3.78 12.56 -8.80
N ARG A 154 4.44 12.30 -9.92
CA ARG A 154 5.25 11.08 -10.11
C ARG A 154 6.72 11.41 -10.10
N SER A 155 7.51 10.54 -9.49
CA SER A 155 8.97 10.60 -9.61
C SER A 155 9.40 10.40 -11.05
N LEU A 156 10.31 11.25 -11.52
CA LEU A 156 10.94 11.04 -12.82
C LEU A 156 11.74 9.74 -12.79
N PRO A 157 11.62 8.87 -13.81
CA PRO A 157 12.39 7.64 -13.89
C PRO A 157 13.90 7.93 -13.79
N TYR A 158 14.60 7.10 -13.01
CA TYR A 158 16.07 7.13 -12.87
C TYR A 158 16.67 8.40 -12.23
N GLN A 159 15.91 9.14 -11.40
CA GLN A 159 16.41 10.27 -10.62
C GLN A 159 16.34 9.99 -9.10
N PRO A 160 17.25 9.14 -8.55
CA PRO A 160 17.20 8.72 -7.14
C PRO A 160 17.45 9.87 -6.16
N TRP A 161 18.10 10.95 -6.60
CA TRP A 161 18.34 12.14 -5.74
C TRP A 161 17.08 12.96 -5.43
N ASP A 162 15.98 12.69 -6.14
CA ASP A 162 14.68 13.34 -5.96
C ASP A 162 13.82 12.68 -4.87
N LYS A 163 14.29 11.57 -4.32
CA LYS A 163 13.54 10.74 -3.38
C LYS A 163 14.19 10.67 -2.00
N PRO A 164 13.89 11.58 -1.06
CA PRO A 164 14.33 11.47 0.34
C PRO A 164 13.96 10.16 1.02
N ILE A 165 12.85 9.53 0.64
CA ILE A 165 12.43 8.23 1.18
C ILE A 165 13.42 7.10 0.86
N GLU A 166 14.10 7.12 -0.29
CA GLU A 166 15.16 6.15 -0.60
C GLU A 166 16.34 6.26 0.39
N ARG A 167 16.65 7.49 0.81
CA ARG A 167 17.68 7.74 1.82
C ARG A 167 17.25 7.26 3.21
N PHE A 168 15.97 7.39 3.52
CA PHE A 168 15.39 6.79 4.71
C PHE A 168 15.54 5.26 4.67
N PHE A 169 15.17 4.59 3.59
CA PHE A 169 15.32 3.14 3.45
C PHE A 169 16.79 2.68 3.54
N SER A 170 17.72 3.47 3.02
CA SER A 170 19.16 3.21 3.24
C SER A 170 19.54 3.26 4.73
N THR A 171 18.91 4.14 5.51
CA THR A 171 19.06 4.17 6.98
C THR A 171 18.46 2.93 7.62
N VAL A 172 17.29 2.49 7.17
CA VAL A 172 16.65 1.25 7.64
C VAL A 172 17.54 0.04 7.38
N CYS A 173 18.08 -0.13 6.16
CA CYS A 173 19.00 -1.22 5.84
C CYS A 173 20.25 -1.23 6.73
N SER A 174 20.80 -0.05 7.03
CA SER A 174 22.08 0.07 7.76
C SER A 174 21.94 0.03 9.28
N LYS A 175 20.81 0.49 9.84
CA LYS A 175 20.62 0.75 11.28
C LYS A 175 19.53 -0.11 11.93
N PHE A 176 18.68 -0.77 11.15
CA PHE A 176 17.61 -1.61 11.63
C PHE A 176 17.75 -3.06 11.15
N SER A 177 17.75 -3.31 9.83
CA SER A 177 17.71 -4.66 9.27
C SER A 177 18.87 -5.55 9.73
N LYS A 178 20.04 -4.98 10.03
CA LYS A 178 21.24 -5.72 10.46
C LYS A 178 21.15 -6.31 11.87
N TRP A 179 20.18 -5.93 12.67
CA TRP A 179 20.02 -6.44 14.04
C TRP A 179 19.32 -7.80 14.10
N PHE A 180 18.69 -8.20 12.99
CA PHE A 180 17.98 -9.47 12.94
C PHE A 180 18.93 -10.62 12.63
N GLU A 181 18.83 -11.71 13.37
CA GLU A 181 19.61 -12.93 13.13
C GLU A 181 19.34 -13.52 11.75
N SER A 182 18.09 -13.37 11.26
CA SER A 182 17.66 -13.75 9.91
C SER A 182 18.11 -12.79 8.80
N TYR A 183 19.02 -11.83 9.10
CA TYR A 183 19.56 -10.89 8.12
C TYR A 183 20.37 -11.61 7.04
N THR A 184 20.00 -11.39 5.77
CA THR A 184 20.68 -12.02 4.63
C THR A 184 21.36 -11.02 3.69
N GLY A 185 21.20 -9.70 3.92
CA GLY A 185 21.75 -8.64 3.09
C GLY A 185 21.08 -8.48 1.73
N THR A 186 21.54 -7.47 1.00
CA THR A 186 20.99 -7.05 -0.30
C THR A 186 21.46 -7.88 -1.49
N LEU A 187 22.20 -8.96 -1.31
CA LEU A 187 22.79 -9.75 -2.40
C LEU A 187 21.73 -10.61 -3.12
N THR A 188 20.86 -9.96 -3.89
CA THR A 188 20.05 -10.64 -4.88
C THR A 188 20.94 -11.14 -6.03
N GLY A 189 21.01 -12.47 -6.21
CA GLY A 189 21.62 -13.10 -7.37
C GLY A 189 23.01 -13.74 -7.15
N SER A 190 23.55 -13.87 -5.94
CA SER A 190 24.78 -14.62 -5.69
C SER A 190 24.50 -16.08 -5.33
N LYS A 191 25.45 -16.99 -5.65
CA LYS A 191 25.41 -18.42 -5.23
C LYS A 191 25.32 -18.63 -3.70
N THR A 192 25.61 -17.60 -2.93
CA THR A 192 25.45 -17.53 -1.47
C THR A 192 24.00 -17.59 -1.02
N TYR A 193 23.04 -17.23 -1.88
CA TYR A 193 21.61 -17.24 -1.58
C TYR A 193 21.09 -18.65 -1.23
N ALA A 194 21.52 -19.67 -1.95
CA ALA A 194 21.07 -21.04 -1.70
C ALA A 194 21.51 -21.62 -0.35
N LYS A 195 22.69 -21.24 0.16
CA LYS A 195 23.17 -21.61 1.51
C LYS A 195 22.35 -20.90 2.60
N ARG A 196 22.11 -19.60 2.42
CA ARG A 196 21.32 -18.80 3.36
C ARG A 196 19.86 -19.22 3.40
N GLN A 197 19.29 -19.67 2.29
CA GLN A 197 17.92 -20.19 2.28
C GLN A 197 17.78 -21.43 3.17
N LYS A 198 18.75 -22.35 3.16
CA LYS A 198 18.74 -23.53 4.04
C LYS A 198 18.83 -23.15 5.53
N ASP A 199 19.64 -22.14 5.86
CA ASP A 199 19.73 -21.64 7.23
C ASP A 199 18.39 -21.04 7.68
N ILE A 200 17.73 -20.28 6.82
CA ILE A 200 16.41 -19.69 7.09
C ILE A 200 15.32 -20.77 7.26
N ASP A 201 15.33 -21.81 6.43
CA ASP A 201 14.38 -22.92 6.55
C ASP A 201 14.58 -23.66 7.90
N GLN A 202 15.80 -23.85 8.35
CA GLN A 202 16.10 -24.41 9.68
C GLN A 202 15.65 -23.49 10.82
N MET A 203 15.86 -22.17 10.70
CA MET A 203 15.37 -21.20 11.67
C MET A 203 13.84 -21.22 11.77
N LEU A 204 13.16 -21.36 10.63
CA LEU A 204 11.70 -21.48 10.58
C LEU A 204 11.22 -22.74 11.31
N GLU A 205 11.87 -23.89 11.06
CA GLU A 205 11.54 -25.18 11.71
C GLU A 205 11.75 -25.12 13.23
N ARG A 206 12.76 -24.35 13.69
CA ARG A 206 13.06 -24.17 15.13
C ARG A 206 12.20 -23.10 15.80
N GLY A 207 11.37 -22.36 15.04
CA GLY A 207 10.58 -21.24 15.57
C GLY A 207 11.43 -20.03 15.99
N GLU A 208 12.59 -19.82 15.37
CA GLU A 208 13.52 -18.73 15.67
C GLU A 208 13.21 -17.45 14.87
N LEU A 209 12.28 -17.50 13.92
CA LEU A 209 11.85 -16.33 13.14
C LEU A 209 10.72 -15.59 13.86
N LEU A 210 10.83 -14.27 13.92
CA LEU A 210 9.72 -13.42 14.38
C LEU A 210 8.50 -13.58 13.47
N THR A 211 7.32 -13.47 14.04
CA THR A 211 6.07 -13.31 13.27
C THR A 211 6.02 -11.95 12.57
N MET A 212 5.12 -11.78 11.64
CA MET A 212 4.90 -10.49 10.98
C MET A 212 4.46 -9.41 11.97
N GLU A 213 3.64 -9.79 12.95
CA GLU A 213 3.11 -8.93 14.02
C GLU A 213 4.25 -8.48 14.96
N GLU A 214 5.01 -9.41 15.50
CA GLU A 214 6.16 -9.11 16.39
C GLU A 214 7.20 -8.22 15.67
N PHE A 215 7.49 -8.52 14.40
CA PHE A 215 8.35 -7.66 13.59
C PHE A 215 7.80 -6.24 13.51
N PHE A 216 6.49 -6.07 13.26
CA PHE A 216 5.90 -4.76 13.10
C PHE A 216 5.86 -3.96 14.42
N GLU A 217 5.77 -4.61 15.55
CA GLU A 217 5.94 -4.00 16.87
C GLU A 217 7.37 -3.47 17.05
N VAL A 218 8.38 -4.31 16.80
CA VAL A 218 9.81 -3.93 16.88
C VAL A 218 10.12 -2.78 15.89
N TRP A 219 9.55 -2.83 14.68
CA TRP A 219 9.66 -1.76 13.70
C TRP A 219 9.08 -0.45 14.22
N THR A 220 7.89 -0.50 14.79
CA THR A 220 7.17 0.68 15.30
C THR A 220 7.92 1.31 16.46
N GLU A 221 8.44 0.50 17.37
CA GLU A 221 9.27 0.96 18.48
C GLU A 221 10.56 1.63 17.96
N TRP A 222 11.31 0.98 17.07
CA TRP A 222 12.53 1.55 16.50
C TRP A 222 12.25 2.86 15.75
N LYS A 223 11.21 2.91 14.95
CA LYS A 223 10.79 4.10 14.22
C LYS A 223 10.55 5.26 15.17
N ASN A 224 9.76 5.04 16.21
CA ASN A 224 9.34 6.07 17.14
C ASN A 224 10.46 6.50 18.11
N THR A 225 11.25 5.55 18.63
CA THR A 225 12.24 5.84 19.69
C THR A 225 13.65 6.13 19.15
N LYS A 226 14.00 5.66 17.94
CA LYS A 226 15.35 5.81 17.38
C LYS A 226 15.37 6.70 16.14
N TYR A 227 14.44 6.52 15.21
CA TYR A 227 14.45 7.30 13.97
C TYR A 227 13.83 8.68 14.16
N HIS A 228 12.63 8.77 14.71
CA HIS A 228 11.90 10.02 14.86
C HIS A 228 12.53 10.99 15.86
N THR A 229 13.18 10.48 16.88
CA THR A 229 13.80 11.28 17.95
C THR A 229 15.27 11.65 17.68
N ARG A 230 15.86 11.09 16.64
CA ARG A 230 17.25 11.38 16.30
C ARG A 230 17.38 12.68 15.51
N LYS A 231 18.41 13.47 15.84
CA LYS A 231 18.82 14.63 15.04
C LYS A 231 18.98 14.24 13.56
N HIS A 232 18.21 14.86 12.68
CA HIS A 232 18.24 14.63 11.25
C HIS A 232 19.16 15.63 10.57
N ARG A 233 20.21 15.13 9.90
CA ARG A 233 21.22 15.98 9.27
C ARG A 233 20.62 17.01 8.31
N GLY A 234 19.63 16.64 7.50
CA GLY A 234 19.02 17.55 6.54
C GLY A 234 18.28 18.73 7.19
N LEU A 235 17.70 18.54 8.38
CA LEU A 235 17.08 19.62 9.15
C LEU A 235 18.15 20.47 9.83
N SER A 236 19.15 19.86 10.43
CA SER A 236 20.26 20.54 11.08
C SER A 236 21.10 21.37 10.11
N ASP A 237 21.45 20.82 8.94
CA ASP A 237 22.23 21.55 7.91
C ASP A 237 21.44 22.71 7.29
N ALA A 238 20.10 22.66 7.34
CA ALA A 238 19.23 23.74 6.92
C ALA A 238 19.04 24.86 7.99
N GLY A 239 19.63 24.67 9.17
CA GLY A 239 19.52 25.64 10.28
C GLY A 239 18.13 25.67 10.92
N GLU A 240 17.36 24.59 10.84
CA GLU A 240 16.02 24.51 11.39
C GLU A 240 16.02 24.54 12.93
N LYS A 241 14.99 25.17 13.50
CA LYS A 241 14.78 25.20 14.95
C LYS A 241 14.55 23.80 15.52
N TRP A 242 13.73 23.00 14.82
CA TRP A 242 13.41 21.64 15.20
C TRP A 242 14.22 20.68 14.32
N VAL A 243 15.14 19.97 14.96
CA VAL A 243 16.15 19.16 14.26
C VAL A 243 15.85 17.67 14.23
N THR A 244 14.86 17.22 14.97
CA THR A 244 14.38 15.83 14.91
C THR A 244 13.11 15.73 14.06
N PRO A 245 12.88 14.60 13.37
CA PRO A 245 11.68 14.42 12.56
C PRO A 245 10.38 14.66 13.34
N ILE A 246 10.29 14.15 14.57
CA ILE A 246 9.05 14.28 15.35
C ILE A 246 8.81 15.73 15.80
N GLU A 247 9.84 16.43 16.32
CA GLU A 247 9.69 17.81 16.72
C GLU A 247 9.26 18.71 15.56
N MET A 248 9.88 18.50 14.37
CA MET A 248 9.50 19.24 13.17
C MET A 248 8.08 18.88 12.73
N PHE A 249 7.68 17.63 12.84
CA PHE A 249 6.34 17.20 12.46
C PHE A 249 5.24 17.78 13.36
N GLU A 250 5.51 17.88 14.67
CA GLU A 250 4.55 18.39 15.66
C GLU A 250 4.49 19.93 15.71
N ASN A 251 5.63 20.59 15.55
CA ASN A 251 5.74 22.02 15.81
C ASN A 251 6.06 22.88 14.58
N GLY A 252 6.43 22.27 13.44
CA GLY A 252 6.75 22.98 12.21
C GLY A 252 5.53 23.63 11.55
N PRO A 253 5.76 24.61 10.64
CA PRO A 253 4.69 25.19 9.84
C PRO A 253 3.93 24.09 9.10
N ARG A 254 2.60 24.07 9.19
CA ARG A 254 1.76 22.98 8.73
C ARG A 254 0.76 23.42 7.68
N TYR A 255 0.64 22.62 6.60
CA TYR A 255 -0.49 22.67 5.70
C TYR A 255 -1.69 21.98 6.39
N GLU A 256 -2.76 22.74 6.57
CA GLU A 256 -3.93 22.29 7.31
C GLU A 256 -5.06 21.94 6.33
N LYS A 257 -5.36 20.66 6.26
CA LYS A 257 -6.56 20.12 5.64
C LYS A 257 -7.09 18.99 6.50
N ALA A 258 -8.26 19.21 7.08
CA ALA A 258 -8.88 18.24 7.98
C ALA A 258 -9.07 16.88 7.29
N ALA A 259 -8.83 15.80 8.06
CA ALA A 259 -9.20 14.46 7.64
C ALA A 259 -10.74 14.36 7.52
N PRO A 260 -11.27 13.52 6.61
CA PRO A 260 -12.69 13.17 6.62
C PRO A 260 -13.10 12.62 8.00
N PRO A 261 -14.40 12.72 8.40
CA PRO A 261 -14.86 12.10 9.63
C PRO A 261 -14.46 10.62 9.73
N ARG A 262 -14.13 10.14 10.93
CA ARG A 262 -13.59 8.78 11.15
C ARG A 262 -14.56 7.68 10.69
N GLU A 263 -15.85 7.94 10.68
CA GLU A 263 -16.88 7.03 10.17
C GLU A 263 -16.69 6.69 8.70
N TYR A 264 -16.04 7.59 7.94
CA TYR A 264 -15.72 7.34 6.53
C TYR A 264 -14.46 6.47 6.34
N ALA A 265 -13.64 6.26 7.38
CA ALA A 265 -12.41 5.46 7.26
C ALA A 265 -12.70 4.04 6.77
N ALA A 266 -13.71 3.38 7.33
CA ALA A 266 -14.14 2.05 6.89
C ALA A 266 -14.59 2.06 5.42
N MET A 267 -15.38 3.06 5.01
CA MET A 267 -15.81 3.20 3.62
C MET A 267 -14.65 3.43 2.65
N LEU A 268 -13.60 4.12 3.08
CA LEU A 268 -12.40 4.36 2.27
C LEU A 268 -11.62 3.06 2.04
N LEU A 269 -11.62 2.16 2.98
CA LEU A 269 -10.93 0.87 2.91
C LEU A 269 -11.71 -0.20 2.14
N MET A 270 -13.00 -0.01 1.91
CA MET A 270 -13.83 -0.96 1.16
C MET A 270 -13.26 -1.23 -0.22
N LYS A 271 -13.32 -2.49 -0.62
CA LYS A 271 -13.07 -2.87 -2.01
C LYS A 271 -14.21 -2.38 -2.90
N ALA A 272 -13.88 -2.05 -4.13
CA ALA A 272 -14.84 -1.60 -5.11
C ALA A 272 -14.72 -2.37 -6.43
N ALA A 273 -15.82 -2.58 -7.09
CA ALA A 273 -15.89 -3.14 -8.45
C ALA A 273 -17.14 -2.61 -9.17
N THR A 274 -17.19 -2.81 -10.48
CA THR A 274 -18.42 -2.65 -11.25
C THR A 274 -19.13 -4.00 -11.37
N ALA A 275 -20.45 -4.00 -11.25
CA ALA A 275 -21.29 -5.15 -11.45
C ALA A 275 -22.43 -4.81 -12.40
N ARG A 276 -23.05 -5.80 -13.02
CA ARG A 276 -24.29 -5.65 -13.77
C ARG A 276 -25.45 -6.15 -12.92
N VAL A 277 -26.50 -5.37 -12.83
CA VAL A 277 -27.72 -5.78 -12.14
C VAL A 277 -28.50 -6.71 -13.07
N THR A 278 -28.82 -7.89 -12.58
CA THR A 278 -29.69 -8.86 -13.26
C THR A 278 -31.13 -8.74 -12.75
N ASN A 279 -32.07 -9.42 -13.38
CA ASN A 279 -33.46 -9.51 -12.90
C ASN A 279 -33.60 -10.19 -11.52
N GLN A 280 -32.56 -10.89 -11.06
CA GLN A 280 -32.52 -11.54 -9.74
C GLN A 280 -31.71 -10.74 -8.72
N GLY A 281 -30.94 -9.73 -9.14
CA GLY A 281 -30.04 -8.94 -8.31
C GLY A 281 -28.61 -8.92 -8.84
N ILE A 282 -27.63 -8.80 -7.96
CA ILE A 282 -26.20 -8.72 -8.29
C ILE A 282 -25.53 -10.03 -7.89
N ASN A 283 -24.91 -10.72 -8.85
CA ASN A 283 -24.10 -11.91 -8.56
C ASN A 283 -22.65 -11.47 -8.24
N LYS A 284 -22.20 -11.83 -7.04
CA LYS A 284 -20.83 -11.58 -6.58
C LYS A 284 -20.42 -12.70 -5.62
N PHE A 285 -19.13 -13.09 -5.65
CA PHE A 285 -18.60 -14.17 -4.80
C PHE A 285 -19.32 -15.52 -4.92
N GLY A 286 -19.98 -15.78 -6.05
CA GLY A 286 -20.75 -17.00 -6.27
C GLY A 286 -22.13 -17.03 -5.57
N THR A 287 -22.55 -15.91 -4.99
CA THR A 287 -23.86 -15.76 -4.33
C THR A 287 -24.60 -14.55 -4.87
N LEU A 288 -25.92 -14.51 -4.64
CA LEU A 288 -26.82 -13.49 -5.11
C LEU A 288 -27.10 -12.46 -4.00
N TYR A 289 -26.93 -11.18 -4.34
CA TYR A 289 -27.27 -10.04 -3.50
C TYR A 289 -28.51 -9.36 -4.02
N THR A 290 -29.48 -9.13 -3.17
CA THR A 290 -30.78 -8.59 -3.53
C THR A 290 -31.15 -7.35 -2.70
N ASP A 291 -31.88 -6.47 -3.34
CA ASP A 291 -32.56 -5.32 -2.72
C ASP A 291 -33.67 -4.86 -3.66
N THR A 292 -34.74 -4.32 -3.12
CA THR A 292 -35.91 -3.85 -3.91
C THR A 292 -35.55 -2.71 -4.87
N GLU A 293 -34.65 -1.83 -4.49
CA GLU A 293 -34.21 -0.69 -5.31
C GLU A 293 -33.46 -1.13 -6.57
N LEU A 294 -32.85 -2.34 -6.57
CA LEU A 294 -32.15 -2.87 -7.73
C LEU A 294 -33.07 -3.13 -8.92
N ALA A 295 -34.37 -3.28 -8.71
CA ALA A 295 -35.35 -3.46 -9.78
C ALA A 295 -35.36 -2.32 -10.80
N TYR A 296 -35.05 -1.09 -10.36
CA TYR A 296 -34.97 0.07 -11.25
C TYR A 296 -33.71 0.14 -12.10
N TYR A 297 -32.70 -0.69 -11.77
CA TYR A 297 -31.38 -0.69 -12.41
C TYR A 297 -31.09 -1.98 -13.19
N VAL A 298 -32.10 -2.82 -13.43
CA VAL A 298 -31.93 -4.08 -14.17
C VAL A 298 -31.28 -3.83 -15.53
N ASN A 299 -30.29 -4.63 -15.88
CA ASN A 299 -29.43 -4.54 -17.06
C ASN A 299 -28.45 -3.34 -17.07
N GLN A 300 -28.44 -2.48 -16.06
CA GLN A 300 -27.48 -1.38 -15.94
C GLN A 300 -26.20 -1.83 -15.22
N LYS A 301 -25.12 -1.07 -15.45
CA LYS A 301 -23.89 -1.21 -14.67
C LYS A 301 -23.97 -0.32 -13.46
N VAL A 302 -23.56 -0.85 -12.32
CA VAL A 302 -23.49 -0.16 -11.04
C VAL A 302 -22.12 -0.33 -10.40
N ASN A 303 -21.72 0.59 -9.56
CA ASN A 303 -20.54 0.46 -8.72
C ASN A 303 -20.94 -0.21 -7.43
N ILE A 304 -20.20 -1.25 -7.05
CA ILE A 304 -20.40 -1.97 -5.78
C ILE A 304 -19.17 -1.79 -4.88
N LYS A 305 -19.42 -1.60 -3.60
CA LYS A 305 -18.36 -1.62 -2.56
C LYS A 305 -18.72 -2.65 -1.51
N TRP A 306 -17.72 -3.24 -0.89
CA TRP A 306 -17.90 -4.20 0.19
C TRP A 306 -16.75 -4.15 1.19
N ASP A 307 -17.06 -4.50 2.43
CA ASP A 307 -16.08 -4.74 3.47
C ASP A 307 -15.44 -6.12 3.27
N ILE A 308 -14.13 -6.21 3.47
CA ILE A 308 -13.39 -7.49 3.37
C ILE A 308 -13.75 -8.40 4.54
N ASP A 309 -14.04 -7.81 5.69
CA ASP A 309 -14.35 -8.53 6.91
C ASP A 309 -15.83 -8.91 7.01
N ASP A 310 -16.71 -8.28 6.20
CA ASP A 310 -18.12 -8.61 6.10
C ASP A 310 -18.64 -8.52 4.66
N VAL A 311 -18.65 -9.63 3.95
CA VAL A 311 -19.18 -9.74 2.58
C VAL A 311 -20.66 -10.08 2.52
N THR A 312 -21.38 -10.09 3.63
CA THR A 312 -22.84 -10.36 3.63
C THR A 312 -23.64 -9.25 2.95
N LYS A 313 -23.02 -8.06 2.82
CA LYS A 313 -23.62 -6.86 2.25
C LYS A 313 -22.78 -6.25 1.13
N LEU A 314 -23.44 -5.71 0.12
CA LEU A 314 -22.86 -4.85 -0.91
C LEU A 314 -23.48 -3.47 -0.84
N TYR A 315 -22.65 -2.44 -0.78
CA TYR A 315 -23.08 -1.05 -0.94
C TYR A 315 -23.10 -0.71 -2.43
N VAL A 316 -24.27 -0.45 -2.96
CA VAL A 316 -24.49 -0.23 -4.40
C VAL A 316 -24.63 1.26 -4.68
N TYR A 317 -23.90 1.71 -5.70
CA TYR A 317 -23.89 3.10 -6.18
C TYR A 317 -24.14 3.12 -7.69
N ASP A 318 -24.74 4.17 -8.19
CA ASP A 318 -24.79 4.42 -9.63
C ASP A 318 -23.40 4.76 -10.19
N MET A 319 -23.32 5.01 -11.50
CA MET A 319 -22.05 5.34 -12.15
C MET A 319 -21.57 6.77 -11.81
N GLU A 320 -22.42 7.60 -11.26
CA GLU A 320 -22.15 8.98 -10.81
C GLU A 320 -21.71 9.03 -9.34
N GLY A 321 -21.78 7.89 -8.62
CA GLY A 321 -21.34 7.77 -7.24
C GLY A 321 -22.43 8.00 -6.19
N LYS A 322 -23.70 8.15 -6.59
CA LYS A 322 -24.82 8.26 -5.68
C LYS A 322 -25.21 6.88 -5.15
N LYS A 323 -25.39 6.76 -3.84
CA LYS A 323 -25.82 5.51 -3.21
C LYS A 323 -27.23 5.14 -3.67
N ILE A 324 -27.39 3.89 -4.13
CA ILE A 324 -28.67 3.30 -4.51
C ILE A 324 -29.24 2.55 -3.30
N CYS A 325 -28.54 1.50 -2.83
CA CYS A 325 -29.05 0.63 -1.77
C CYS A 325 -27.91 -0.12 -1.07
N GLU A 326 -28.30 -0.94 -0.08
CA GLU A 326 -27.45 -1.95 0.55
C GLU A 326 -28.01 -3.33 0.21
N ALA A 327 -27.50 -3.94 -0.85
CA ALA A 327 -27.93 -5.26 -1.28
C ALA A 327 -27.34 -6.35 -0.36
N VAL A 328 -28.17 -7.29 0.06
CA VAL A 328 -27.85 -8.31 1.06
C VAL A 328 -27.90 -9.69 0.43
N SER A 329 -27.02 -10.61 0.83
CA SER A 329 -27.11 -12.01 0.47
C SER A 329 -27.82 -12.81 1.56
N ALA A 330 -29.03 -13.25 1.28
CA ALA A 330 -29.77 -14.11 2.20
C ALA A 330 -29.07 -15.44 2.44
N GLU A 331 -28.35 -15.97 1.45
CA GLU A 331 -27.57 -17.19 1.53
C GLU A 331 -26.42 -17.06 2.54
N LEU A 332 -25.64 -15.97 2.46
CA LEU A 332 -24.55 -15.74 3.40
C LEU A 332 -25.03 -15.42 4.82
N LEU A 333 -26.13 -14.71 4.96
CA LEU A 333 -26.75 -14.45 6.26
C LEU A 333 -27.27 -15.71 6.95
N ALA A 334 -27.64 -16.75 6.21
CA ALA A 334 -28.04 -18.02 6.77
C ALA A 334 -26.86 -18.76 7.45
N PHE A 335 -25.62 -18.47 7.07
CA PHE A 335 -24.41 -19.01 7.73
C PHE A 335 -23.97 -18.21 8.95
N GLY A 336 -24.45 -16.98 9.13
CA GLY A 336 -24.13 -16.14 10.26
C GLY A 336 -24.24 -14.63 9.96
N PRO A 337 -24.29 -13.80 10.99
CA PRO A 337 -24.47 -12.35 10.82
C PRO A 337 -23.28 -11.65 10.15
N HIS A 338 -22.12 -12.30 10.14
CA HIS A 338 -20.90 -11.80 9.52
C HIS A 338 -20.15 -12.92 8.82
N CYS A 339 -19.64 -12.64 7.62
CA CYS A 339 -18.82 -13.56 6.85
C CYS A 339 -17.67 -12.80 6.19
N SER A 340 -16.42 -13.08 6.56
CA SER A 340 -15.26 -12.47 5.91
C SER A 340 -15.03 -13.03 4.51
N GLN A 341 -14.50 -12.21 3.61
CA GLN A 341 -14.14 -12.62 2.25
C GLN A 341 -13.19 -13.83 2.27
N ALA A 342 -12.22 -13.85 3.17
CA ALA A 342 -11.25 -14.94 3.30
C ALA A 342 -11.93 -16.26 3.71
N ALA A 343 -12.88 -16.22 4.65
CA ALA A 343 -13.64 -17.38 5.08
C ALA A 343 -14.50 -17.93 3.93
N LEU A 344 -15.18 -17.06 3.19
CA LEU A 344 -15.98 -17.46 2.03
C LEU A 344 -15.13 -18.07 0.91
N GLU A 345 -13.99 -17.45 0.57
CA GLU A 345 -13.08 -17.99 -0.44
C GLU A 345 -12.47 -19.34 -0.04
N LYS A 346 -12.23 -19.54 1.26
CA LYS A 346 -11.79 -20.83 1.80
C LYS A 346 -12.90 -21.89 1.62
N HIS A 347 -14.11 -21.56 2.02
CA HIS A 347 -15.27 -22.46 1.89
C HIS A 347 -15.50 -22.88 0.43
N LEU A 348 -15.50 -21.93 -0.51
CA LEU A 348 -15.67 -22.22 -1.94
C LEU A 348 -14.54 -23.09 -2.52
N ARG A 349 -13.30 -22.92 -2.03
CA ARG A 349 -12.17 -23.78 -2.43
C ARG A 349 -12.33 -25.20 -1.88
N ASP A 350 -12.73 -25.34 -0.63
CA ASP A 350 -12.95 -26.63 0.00
C ASP A 350 -14.12 -27.36 -0.67
N GLN A 351 -15.21 -26.69 -1.00
CA GLN A 351 -16.33 -27.25 -1.76
C GLN A 351 -15.87 -27.76 -3.13
N LYS A 352 -15.16 -26.99 -3.93
CA LYS A 352 -14.63 -27.42 -5.23
C LYS A 352 -13.67 -28.60 -5.13
N ARG A 353 -12.87 -28.67 -4.06
CA ARG A 353 -12.01 -29.82 -3.79
C ARG A 353 -12.82 -31.07 -3.52
N ASN A 354 -13.82 -30.96 -2.64
CA ASN A 354 -14.72 -32.09 -2.31
C ASN A 354 -15.49 -32.55 -3.54
N GLU A 355 -16.02 -31.65 -4.36
CA GLU A 355 -16.69 -31.98 -5.63
C GLU A 355 -15.78 -32.76 -6.58
N ARG A 356 -14.50 -32.36 -6.66
CA ARG A 356 -13.51 -33.07 -7.48
C ARG A 356 -13.19 -34.45 -6.93
N GLU A 357 -12.97 -34.59 -5.62
CA GLU A 357 -12.70 -35.85 -4.95
C GLU A 357 -13.90 -36.84 -5.11
N VAL A 358 -15.14 -36.33 -4.98
CA VAL A 358 -16.34 -37.13 -5.22
C VAL A 358 -16.45 -37.60 -6.68
N ARG A 359 -16.11 -36.71 -7.64
CA ARG A 359 -16.11 -37.05 -9.06
C ARG A 359 -15.05 -38.11 -9.38
N GLU A 360 -13.82 -37.96 -8.87
CA GLU A 360 -12.74 -38.93 -9.03
C GLU A 360 -13.05 -40.29 -8.36
N TYR A 361 -13.94 -40.34 -7.35
CA TYR A 361 -14.40 -41.55 -6.72
C TYR A 361 -15.53 -42.28 -7.50
N LEU A 362 -16.32 -41.48 -8.27
CA LEU A 362 -17.45 -42.03 -9.06
C LEU A 362 -17.03 -42.44 -10.49
N GLU A 363 -15.87 -42.06 -10.97
CA GLU A 363 -15.22 -42.51 -12.23
C GLU A 363 -14.37 -43.76 -11.98
#